data_e45026a6189ac2dc3145e9abee34550b
#
_entry.id   e45026a6189ac2dc3145e9abee34550b
#
_cell.length_a   1.000
_cell.length_b   1.000
_cell.length_c   1.000
_cell.angle_alpha   90.00
_cell.angle_beta   90.00
_cell.angle_gamma   90.00
#
_symmetry.space_group_name_H-M   'P 1'
#
loop_
_entity.id
_entity.type
_entity.pdbx_description
1 polymer ?
#
loop_
_entity_poly.entity_id
_entity_poly.type
_entity_poly.pdbx_seq_one_letter_code
_entity_poly.pdbx_strand_id
1 'polypeptide(L)'
;MFTSSLSFHLRRPIHRVGSSFIASFSSTSHIAVTSLDMSAKLHIQSTLPLNGSQYQIPQIGFGVYLSPPETCVASCKKALDAGYRHIDTAQYYENETQVGKAVRDSGLKREDVYITTKILSPGHDSASTYESVVKSVKEIAGTDGYIDLFLIHSPNGGAEARKLMWQALEKAKQEGKVRDIGVSNYGIGHIKEIKTFSKELPVVNQIEVCFAPQYDSYAV
;
A
#
# COMPACT_ATOMS: atom_id res chain seq x y z
N MET A 1 0.61 11.95 -19.87
CA MET A 1 0.82 10.55 -19.45
C MET A 1 1.83 10.57 -18.33
N PHE A 2 1.39 10.56 -17.09
CA PHE A 2 2.28 10.54 -15.93
C PHE A 2 2.23 9.15 -15.31
N THR A 3 3.35 8.44 -15.42
CA THR A 3 3.57 7.17 -14.75
C THR A 3 4.04 7.48 -13.33
N SER A 4 3.22 7.19 -12.32
CA SER A 4 3.66 7.20 -10.93
C SER A 4 4.51 5.95 -10.68
N SER A 5 5.84 6.15 -10.64
CA SER A 5 6.78 5.11 -10.23
C SER A 5 6.86 5.07 -8.71
N LEU A 6 6.56 3.93 -8.11
CA LEU A 6 6.83 3.67 -6.69
C LEU A 6 8.34 3.40 -6.54
N SER A 7 9.07 4.37 -6.00
CA SER A 7 10.48 4.20 -5.63
C SER A 7 10.62 4.03 -4.12
N PHE A 8 11.11 2.87 -3.70
CA PHE A 8 11.49 2.62 -2.31
C PHE A 8 12.97 2.93 -2.13
N HIS A 9 13.30 3.88 -1.26
CA HIS A 9 14.69 4.18 -0.90
C HIS A 9 15.03 3.59 0.47
N LEU A 10 15.89 2.58 0.47
CA LEU A 10 16.63 2.14 1.65
C LEU A 10 18.00 2.82 1.64
N ARG A 11 18.24 3.77 2.54
CA ARG A 11 19.59 4.31 2.79
C ARG A 11 20.27 3.51 3.89
N ARG A 12 21.44 3.00 3.58
CA ARG A 12 22.43 2.52 4.59
C ARG A 12 23.45 3.62 4.86
N PRO A 13 23.85 3.83 6.12
CA PRO A 13 25.04 4.64 6.42
C PRO A 13 26.31 3.82 6.23
N ILE A 14 27.29 4.40 5.56
CA ILE A 14 28.67 3.89 5.46
C ILE A 14 29.43 4.45 6.67
N HIS A 15 29.86 3.61 7.58
CA HIS A 15 30.94 3.93 8.47
C HIS A 15 31.98 2.79 8.52
N ARG A 16 33.19 3.14 8.05
CA ARG A 16 34.41 2.40 8.22
C ARG A 16 35.06 2.91 9.51
N VAL A 17 35.42 2.08 10.46
CA VAL A 17 36.64 2.19 11.29
C VAL A 17 36.88 0.86 12.02
N GLY A 18 38.10 0.49 12.12
CA GLY A 18 38.70 -0.77 12.40
C GLY A 18 38.90 -1.13 13.88
N SER A 19 39.41 -2.35 14.01
CA SER A 19 40.22 -2.98 15.04
C SER A 19 39.61 -3.33 16.40
N SER A 20 39.52 -4.65 16.59
CA SER A 20 39.85 -5.47 17.75
C SER A 20 39.29 -5.13 19.12
N PHE A 21 38.40 -5.99 19.62
CA PHE A 21 38.56 -6.59 20.96
C PHE A 21 37.75 -7.89 21.06
N ILE A 22 38.39 -8.94 21.57
CA ILE A 22 37.83 -10.26 21.84
C ILE A 22 37.07 -10.21 23.16
N ALA A 23 35.81 -10.62 23.16
CA ALA A 23 35.13 -11.10 24.35
C ALA A 23 34.07 -12.15 23.93
N SER A 24 34.28 -13.37 24.39
CA SER A 24 33.36 -14.49 24.18
C SER A 24 32.11 -14.33 25.05
N PHE A 25 30.94 -14.36 24.44
CA PHE A 25 29.71 -14.76 25.11
C PHE A 25 28.89 -15.68 24.19
N SER A 26 28.71 -16.88 24.73
CA SER A 26 27.89 -17.96 24.16
C SER A 26 26.42 -17.63 24.23
N SER A 27 25.70 -18.06 23.21
CA SER A 27 24.24 -18.06 22.98
C SER A 27 23.76 -16.97 22.04
N THR A 28 23.96 -17.22 20.76
CA THR A 28 23.41 -16.39 19.69
C THR A 28 22.44 -17.25 18.89
N SER A 29 21.15 -16.98 19.10
CA SER A 29 20.15 -17.33 18.07
C SER A 29 20.49 -16.51 16.83
N HIS A 30 21.09 -17.15 15.84
CA HIS A 30 21.37 -16.57 14.54
C HIS A 30 20.05 -16.32 13.82
N ILE A 31 19.58 -15.09 13.84
CA ILE A 31 18.65 -14.63 12.81
C ILE A 31 19.48 -14.62 11.54
N ALA A 32 19.32 -15.66 10.72
CA ALA A 32 19.88 -15.69 9.38
C ALA A 32 19.23 -14.56 8.58
N VAL A 33 19.94 -13.42 8.48
CA VAL A 33 19.68 -12.43 7.46
C VAL A 33 20.08 -13.10 6.15
N THR A 34 19.14 -13.78 5.51
CA THR A 34 19.33 -14.25 4.15
C THR A 34 19.65 -13.03 3.30
N SER A 35 20.88 -12.96 2.79
CA SER A 35 21.26 -11.99 1.78
C SER A 35 20.25 -12.11 0.63
N LEU A 36 19.49 -11.04 0.39
CA LEU A 36 18.70 -10.93 -0.83
C LEU A 36 19.68 -11.08 -1.98
N ASP A 37 19.51 -12.11 -2.77
CA ASP A 37 20.28 -12.32 -3.99
C ASP A 37 19.94 -11.18 -4.96
N MET A 38 20.78 -10.15 -4.96
CA MET A 38 20.67 -8.96 -5.82
C MET A 38 20.92 -9.29 -7.31
N SER A 39 21.19 -10.56 -7.64
CA SER A 39 21.40 -11.01 -9.02
C SER A 39 20.09 -11.34 -9.76
N ALA A 40 18.96 -11.44 -9.07
CA ALA A 40 17.67 -11.67 -9.70
C ALA A 40 17.32 -10.49 -10.61
N LYS A 41 17.25 -10.72 -11.91
CA LYS A 41 16.79 -9.71 -12.88
C LYS A 41 15.38 -9.27 -12.50
N LEU A 42 15.19 -7.97 -12.30
CA LEU A 42 13.88 -7.40 -12.08
C LEU A 42 12.95 -7.72 -13.25
N HIS A 43 11.78 -8.21 -12.93
CA HIS A 43 10.73 -8.56 -13.87
C HIS A 43 9.48 -7.72 -13.55
N ILE A 44 8.62 -7.45 -14.54
CA ILE A 44 7.39 -6.66 -14.35
C ILE A 44 6.48 -7.22 -13.25
N GLN A 45 6.56 -8.53 -12.97
CA GLN A 45 5.79 -9.20 -11.93
C GLN A 45 6.60 -9.51 -10.66
N SER A 46 7.82 -8.96 -10.52
CA SER A 46 8.59 -9.09 -9.29
C SER A 46 7.83 -8.49 -8.12
N THR A 47 7.88 -9.18 -6.97
CA THR A 47 7.18 -8.77 -5.74
C THR A 47 8.16 -8.44 -4.63
N LEU A 48 7.68 -7.73 -3.62
CA LEU A 48 8.40 -7.44 -2.38
C LEU A 48 7.59 -7.93 -1.18
N PRO A 49 8.24 -8.53 -0.17
CA PRO A 49 7.59 -8.81 1.09
C PRO A 49 7.27 -7.49 1.82
N LEU A 50 6.11 -7.43 2.45
CA LEU A 50 5.72 -6.33 3.31
C LEU A 50 5.99 -6.70 4.77
N ASN A 51 6.62 -5.80 5.52
CA ASN A 51 6.87 -6.02 6.94
C ASN A 51 5.54 -6.07 7.71
N GLY A 52 5.32 -7.14 8.46
CA GLY A 52 4.07 -7.36 9.21
C GLY A 52 2.92 -7.94 8.39
N SER A 53 3.15 -8.35 7.14
CA SER A 53 2.18 -9.02 6.28
C SER A 53 2.66 -10.42 5.90
N GLN A 54 1.71 -11.31 5.61
CA GLN A 54 1.96 -12.60 4.96
C GLN A 54 1.90 -12.51 3.43
N TYR A 55 1.50 -11.37 2.89
CA TYR A 55 1.35 -11.12 1.45
C TYR A 55 2.54 -10.36 0.90
N GLN A 56 2.68 -10.40 -0.42
CA GLN A 56 3.71 -9.65 -1.15
C GLN A 56 3.05 -8.64 -2.07
N ILE A 57 3.68 -7.48 -2.23
CA ILE A 57 3.22 -6.44 -3.15
C ILE A 57 4.04 -6.47 -4.44
N PRO A 58 3.42 -6.40 -5.64
CA PRO A 58 4.17 -6.20 -6.87
C PRO A 58 4.96 -4.88 -6.82
N GLN A 59 6.22 -4.92 -7.26
CA GLN A 59 7.12 -3.76 -7.24
C GLN A 59 6.64 -2.62 -8.13
N ILE A 60 5.89 -2.95 -9.18
CA ILE A 60 5.36 -1.98 -10.15
C ILE A 60 3.83 -2.07 -10.12
N GLY A 61 3.18 -0.91 -10.00
CA GLY A 61 1.73 -0.78 -10.06
C GLY A 61 1.30 0.23 -11.13
N PHE A 62 0.09 0.04 -11.66
CA PHE A 62 -0.56 0.96 -12.57
C PHE A 62 -1.55 1.83 -11.80
N GLY A 63 -1.24 3.13 -11.67
CA GLY A 63 -2.08 4.12 -11.02
C GLY A 63 -3.11 4.71 -11.99
N VAL A 64 -4.35 4.92 -11.50
CA VAL A 64 -5.46 5.43 -12.30
C VAL A 64 -5.98 6.81 -11.85
N TYR A 65 -5.18 7.56 -11.08
CA TYR A 65 -5.51 8.95 -10.78
C TYR A 65 -5.67 9.77 -12.06
N LEU A 66 -6.69 10.61 -12.13
CA LEU A 66 -7.08 11.39 -13.30
C LEU A 66 -7.39 10.56 -14.57
N SER A 67 -7.60 9.25 -14.43
CA SER A 67 -8.12 8.43 -15.53
C SER A 67 -9.65 8.59 -15.58
N PRO A 68 -10.21 9.17 -16.66
CA PRO A 68 -11.65 9.33 -16.77
C PRO A 68 -12.34 7.96 -16.78
N PRO A 69 -13.56 7.84 -16.19
CA PRO A 69 -14.29 6.57 -16.13
C PRO A 69 -14.43 5.87 -17.48
N GLU A 70 -14.68 6.62 -18.55
CA GLU A 70 -14.86 6.11 -19.91
C GLU A 70 -13.59 5.44 -20.50
N THR A 71 -12.41 5.82 -20.05
CA THR A 71 -11.13 5.25 -20.51
C THR A 71 -10.47 4.32 -19.49
N CYS A 72 -10.86 4.42 -18.21
CA CYS A 72 -10.24 3.70 -17.10
C CYS A 72 -10.26 2.18 -17.32
N VAL A 73 -11.40 1.61 -17.70
CA VAL A 73 -11.51 0.16 -17.98
C VAL A 73 -10.52 -0.28 -19.04
N ALA A 74 -10.47 0.43 -20.17
CA ALA A 74 -9.59 0.09 -21.28
C ALA A 74 -8.10 0.23 -20.90
N SER A 75 -7.75 1.27 -20.13
CA SER A 75 -6.38 1.51 -19.66
C SER A 75 -5.92 0.43 -18.68
N CYS A 76 -6.76 0.05 -17.72
CA CYS A 76 -6.47 -1.03 -16.78
C CYS A 76 -6.29 -2.38 -17.51
N LYS A 77 -7.19 -2.69 -18.48
CA LYS A 77 -7.04 -3.93 -19.27
C LYS A 77 -5.73 -3.95 -20.03
N LYS A 78 -5.35 -2.86 -20.71
CA LYS A 78 -4.06 -2.77 -21.41
C LYS A 78 -2.87 -2.94 -20.47
N ALA A 79 -2.94 -2.40 -19.25
CA ALA A 79 -1.90 -2.60 -18.24
C ALA A 79 -1.80 -4.08 -17.83
N LEU A 80 -2.94 -4.75 -17.57
CA LEU A 80 -2.98 -6.17 -17.23
C LEU A 80 -2.45 -7.04 -18.40
N ASP A 81 -2.83 -6.73 -19.64
CA ASP A 81 -2.35 -7.41 -20.86
C ASP A 81 -0.83 -7.22 -21.06
N ALA A 82 -0.30 -6.04 -20.68
CA ALA A 82 1.14 -5.75 -20.70
C ALA A 82 1.94 -6.45 -19.58
N GLY A 83 1.25 -7.16 -18.66
CA GLY A 83 1.88 -7.92 -17.59
C GLY A 83 1.87 -7.25 -16.22
N TYR A 84 1.30 -6.06 -16.05
CA TYR A 84 1.06 -5.49 -14.72
C TYR A 84 0.15 -6.42 -13.90
N ARG A 85 0.42 -6.50 -12.60
CA ARG A 85 -0.41 -7.28 -11.66
C ARG A 85 -0.81 -6.46 -10.43
N HIS A 86 -0.63 -5.16 -10.47
CA HIS A 86 -1.03 -4.24 -9.42
C HIS A 86 -1.72 -3.02 -10.04
N ILE A 87 -2.95 -2.72 -9.57
CA ILE A 87 -3.71 -1.53 -9.92
C ILE A 87 -3.93 -0.71 -8.65
N ASP A 88 -3.63 0.58 -8.72
CA ASP A 88 -3.79 1.55 -7.64
C ASP A 88 -4.90 2.56 -7.99
N THR A 89 -5.96 2.57 -7.18
CA THR A 89 -7.08 3.51 -7.25
C THR A 89 -7.33 4.16 -5.89
N ALA A 90 -8.41 4.91 -5.75
CA ALA A 90 -8.88 5.50 -4.49
C ALA A 90 -10.35 5.92 -4.63
N GLN A 91 -11.07 6.04 -3.50
CA GLN A 91 -12.41 6.65 -3.46
C GLN A 91 -12.43 8.02 -4.14
N TYR A 92 -11.41 8.83 -3.88
CA TYR A 92 -11.27 10.19 -4.45
C TYR A 92 -11.14 10.20 -5.98
N TYR A 93 -10.72 9.10 -6.60
CA TYR A 93 -10.55 9.04 -8.06
C TYR A 93 -11.85 8.74 -8.80
N GLU A 94 -12.90 8.36 -8.07
CA GLU A 94 -14.25 8.09 -8.59
C GLU A 94 -14.29 7.04 -9.71
N ASN A 95 -13.33 6.11 -9.72
CA ASN A 95 -13.19 5.09 -10.76
C ASN A 95 -13.00 3.66 -10.22
N GLU A 96 -13.31 3.42 -8.94
CA GLU A 96 -13.21 2.10 -8.30
C GLU A 96 -14.05 1.03 -9.03
N THR A 97 -15.27 1.38 -9.43
CA THR A 97 -16.17 0.48 -10.19
C THR A 97 -15.55 0.06 -11.54
N GLN A 98 -14.89 1.00 -12.22
CA GLN A 98 -14.21 0.74 -13.49
C GLN A 98 -12.99 -0.17 -13.32
N VAL A 99 -12.22 0.03 -12.25
CA VAL A 99 -11.11 -0.87 -11.89
C VAL A 99 -11.65 -2.28 -11.66
N GLY A 100 -12.70 -2.44 -10.86
CA GLY A 100 -13.34 -3.72 -10.63
C GLY A 100 -13.82 -4.39 -11.91
N LYS A 101 -14.47 -3.61 -12.81
CA LYS A 101 -14.88 -4.10 -14.11
C LYS A 101 -13.70 -4.56 -14.96
N ALA A 102 -12.61 -3.79 -15.01
CA ALA A 102 -11.43 -4.14 -15.80
C ALA A 102 -10.79 -5.46 -15.34
N VAL A 103 -10.71 -5.68 -14.01
CA VAL A 103 -10.19 -6.92 -13.44
C VAL A 103 -11.08 -8.11 -13.81
N ARG A 104 -12.40 -7.99 -13.66
CA ARG A 104 -13.34 -9.06 -14.06
C ARG A 104 -13.26 -9.38 -15.56
N ASP A 105 -13.14 -8.36 -16.40
CA ASP A 105 -13.08 -8.48 -17.85
C ASP A 105 -11.71 -8.91 -18.39
N SER A 106 -10.68 -8.98 -17.53
CA SER A 106 -9.31 -9.34 -17.94
C SER A 106 -9.12 -10.84 -18.18
N GLY A 107 -10.01 -11.67 -17.64
CA GLY A 107 -9.85 -13.13 -17.64
C GLY A 107 -8.81 -13.66 -16.65
N LEU A 108 -8.12 -12.79 -15.91
CA LEU A 108 -7.20 -13.18 -14.85
C LEU A 108 -8.00 -13.62 -13.60
N LYS A 109 -7.41 -14.53 -12.83
CA LYS A 109 -7.97 -14.86 -11.51
C LYS A 109 -7.81 -13.65 -10.59
N ARG A 110 -8.77 -13.46 -9.65
CA ARG A 110 -8.70 -12.35 -8.69
C ARG A 110 -7.42 -12.36 -7.85
N GLU A 111 -6.94 -13.55 -7.51
CA GLU A 111 -5.71 -13.76 -6.73
C GLU A 111 -4.42 -13.39 -7.47
N ASP A 112 -4.47 -13.32 -8.81
CA ASP A 112 -3.34 -12.90 -9.64
C ASP A 112 -3.21 -11.38 -9.78
N VAL A 113 -4.19 -10.62 -9.27
CA VAL A 113 -4.21 -9.15 -9.37
C VAL A 113 -4.22 -8.54 -7.98
N TYR A 114 -3.22 -7.73 -7.67
CA TYR A 114 -3.11 -6.94 -6.45
C TYR A 114 -3.82 -5.61 -6.63
N ILE A 115 -4.76 -5.27 -5.74
CA ILE A 115 -5.53 -4.02 -5.84
C ILE A 115 -5.28 -3.18 -4.59
N THR A 116 -4.87 -1.93 -4.81
CA THR A 116 -4.80 -0.89 -3.78
C THR A 116 -5.93 0.10 -3.98
N THR A 117 -6.63 0.44 -2.90
CA THR A 117 -7.52 1.60 -2.84
C THR A 117 -7.32 2.39 -1.55
N LYS A 118 -8.01 3.56 -1.43
CA LYS A 118 -7.76 4.49 -0.33
C LYS A 118 -9.05 5.16 0.11
N ILE A 119 -9.22 5.33 1.44
CA ILE A 119 -10.26 6.18 2.02
C ILE A 119 -9.72 7.59 2.27
N LEU A 120 -10.44 8.62 1.83
CA LEU A 120 -10.01 10.01 1.98
C LEU A 120 -10.51 10.64 3.29
N SER A 121 -11.76 10.37 3.65
CA SER A 121 -12.44 10.99 4.79
C SER A 121 -13.30 9.97 5.53
N PRO A 122 -13.43 10.08 6.86
CA PRO A 122 -14.37 9.25 7.59
C PRO A 122 -15.82 9.64 7.26
N GLY A 123 -16.75 8.76 7.59
CA GLY A 123 -18.17 9.10 7.73
C GLY A 123 -18.45 9.90 9.00
N HIS A 124 -19.72 10.03 9.37
CA HIS A 124 -20.13 10.76 10.57
C HIS A 124 -19.73 10.05 11.88
N ASP A 125 -19.57 8.73 11.82
CA ASP A 125 -19.25 7.86 12.94
C ASP A 125 -18.50 6.60 12.47
N SER A 126 -18.22 5.69 13.40
CA SER A 126 -17.52 4.44 13.09
C SER A 126 -18.31 3.54 12.14
N ALA A 127 -19.66 3.52 12.23
CA ALA A 127 -20.48 2.68 11.39
C ALA A 127 -20.45 3.15 9.92
N SER A 128 -20.74 4.44 9.69
CA SER A 128 -20.72 5.04 8.35
C SER A 128 -19.32 5.05 7.73
N THR A 129 -18.27 5.20 8.56
CA THR A 129 -16.87 5.08 8.08
C THR A 129 -16.58 3.66 7.59
N TYR A 130 -16.98 2.65 8.36
CA TYR A 130 -16.84 1.26 7.97
C TYR A 130 -17.67 0.92 6.72
N GLU A 131 -18.91 1.40 6.61
CA GLU A 131 -19.75 1.23 5.43
C GLU A 131 -19.09 1.80 4.17
N SER A 132 -18.40 2.94 4.28
CA SER A 132 -17.62 3.52 3.17
C SER A 132 -16.51 2.57 2.69
N VAL A 133 -15.79 1.92 3.62
CA VAL A 133 -14.77 0.90 3.28
C VAL A 133 -15.42 -0.30 2.59
N VAL A 134 -16.51 -0.83 3.13
CA VAL A 134 -17.24 -1.98 2.54
C VAL A 134 -17.80 -1.64 1.16
N LYS A 135 -18.24 -0.41 0.94
CA LYS A 135 -18.70 0.07 -0.36
C LYS A 135 -17.59 -0.06 -1.42
N SER A 136 -16.37 0.43 -1.12
CA SER A 136 -15.21 0.28 -2.02
C SER A 136 -14.91 -1.18 -2.34
N VAL A 137 -14.92 -2.05 -1.32
CA VAL A 137 -14.72 -3.49 -1.53
C VAL A 137 -15.75 -4.04 -2.49
N LYS A 138 -17.03 -3.70 -2.30
CA LYS A 138 -18.14 -4.17 -3.15
C LYS A 138 -18.03 -3.64 -4.58
N GLU A 139 -17.68 -2.39 -4.77
CA GLU A 139 -17.54 -1.77 -6.11
C GLU A 139 -16.39 -2.40 -6.90
N ILE A 140 -15.27 -2.67 -6.24
CA ILE A 140 -14.09 -3.23 -6.89
C ILE A 140 -14.20 -4.76 -7.05
N ALA A 141 -14.50 -5.46 -5.96
CA ALA A 141 -14.34 -6.92 -5.88
C ALA A 141 -15.65 -7.70 -5.75
N GLY A 142 -16.78 -7.02 -5.63
CA GLY A 142 -18.08 -7.65 -5.39
C GLY A 142 -18.36 -7.91 -3.91
N THR A 143 -19.54 -8.45 -3.61
CA THR A 143 -20.03 -8.58 -2.22
C THR A 143 -19.14 -9.49 -1.36
N ASP A 144 -18.67 -10.60 -1.93
CA ASP A 144 -17.84 -11.60 -1.24
C ASP A 144 -16.35 -11.47 -1.57
N GLY A 145 -15.98 -10.37 -2.23
CA GLY A 145 -14.61 -10.10 -2.64
C GLY A 145 -13.76 -9.44 -1.55
N TYR A 146 -12.51 -9.20 -1.88
CA TYR A 146 -11.54 -8.55 -0.99
C TYR A 146 -10.66 -7.56 -1.73
N ILE A 147 -10.03 -6.65 -0.98
CA ILE A 147 -8.99 -5.72 -1.42
C ILE A 147 -7.65 -6.18 -0.84
N ASP A 148 -6.58 -6.12 -1.64
CA ASP A 148 -5.26 -6.55 -1.18
C ASP A 148 -4.62 -5.53 -0.23
N LEU A 149 -4.74 -4.23 -0.53
CA LEU A 149 -4.22 -3.15 0.30
C LEU A 149 -5.20 -1.98 0.35
N PHE A 150 -5.60 -1.59 1.55
CA PHE A 150 -6.45 -0.42 1.75
C PHE A 150 -5.70 0.63 2.56
N LEU A 151 -5.59 1.85 2.04
CA LEU A 151 -4.83 2.93 2.67
C LEU A 151 -5.75 4.04 3.20
N ILE A 152 -5.31 4.74 4.24
CA ILE A 152 -5.78 6.08 4.49
C ILE A 152 -5.04 7.03 3.53
N HIS A 153 -5.78 7.77 2.71
CA HIS A 153 -5.23 8.54 1.58
C HIS A 153 -4.30 9.69 2.00
N SER A 154 -4.63 10.34 3.11
CA SER A 154 -3.79 11.40 3.69
C SER A 154 -4.04 11.53 5.20
N PRO A 155 -3.12 12.14 5.97
CA PRO A 155 -3.31 12.38 7.40
C PRO A 155 -4.27 13.54 7.73
N ASN A 156 -4.86 14.16 6.72
CA ASN A 156 -5.74 15.32 6.87
C ASN A 156 -7.02 14.95 7.65
N GLY A 157 -7.70 15.94 8.20
CA GLY A 157 -8.95 15.76 8.95
C GLY A 157 -8.78 15.63 10.47
N GLY A 158 -7.55 15.64 11.00
CA GLY A 158 -7.29 15.59 12.45
C GLY A 158 -7.21 14.19 13.04
N ALA A 159 -6.85 14.10 14.32
CA ALA A 159 -6.56 12.82 15.01
C ALA A 159 -7.76 11.89 15.07
N GLU A 160 -8.94 12.40 15.38
CA GLU A 160 -10.16 11.58 15.45
C GLU A 160 -10.56 11.02 14.09
N ALA A 161 -10.43 11.79 13.00
CA ALA A 161 -10.69 11.30 11.65
C ALA A 161 -9.74 10.17 11.26
N ARG A 162 -8.44 10.32 11.54
CA ARG A 162 -7.44 9.28 11.31
C ARG A 162 -7.73 8.01 12.10
N LYS A 163 -8.13 8.16 13.37
CA LYS A 163 -8.48 7.04 14.25
C LYS A 163 -9.72 6.30 13.75
N LEU A 164 -10.79 7.02 13.38
CA LEU A 164 -12.01 6.42 12.82
C LEU A 164 -11.73 5.62 11.55
N MET A 165 -10.95 6.19 10.63
CA MET A 165 -10.58 5.51 9.38
C MET A 165 -9.71 4.27 9.66
N TRP A 166 -8.72 4.39 10.55
CA TRP A 166 -7.87 3.25 10.89
C TRP A 166 -8.66 2.10 11.50
N GLN A 167 -9.53 2.38 12.46
CA GLN A 167 -10.39 1.37 13.10
C GLN A 167 -11.35 0.71 12.10
N ALA A 168 -11.87 1.46 11.13
CA ALA A 168 -12.69 0.91 10.06
C ALA A 168 -11.89 -0.06 9.17
N LEU A 169 -10.63 0.27 8.85
CA LEU A 169 -9.74 -0.61 8.10
C LEU A 169 -9.37 -1.87 8.89
N GLU A 170 -9.04 -1.75 10.19
CA GLU A 170 -8.79 -2.89 11.07
C GLU A 170 -9.99 -3.86 11.10
N LYS A 171 -11.19 -3.32 11.25
CA LYS A 171 -12.42 -4.11 11.22
C LYS A 171 -12.61 -4.83 9.89
N ALA A 172 -12.41 -4.14 8.78
CA ALA A 172 -12.53 -4.74 7.45
C ALA A 172 -11.50 -5.85 7.23
N LYS A 173 -10.29 -5.69 7.77
CA LYS A 173 -9.25 -6.73 7.76
C LYS A 173 -9.62 -7.93 8.62
N GLN A 174 -10.12 -7.72 9.82
CA GLN A 174 -10.60 -8.79 10.71
C GLN A 174 -11.73 -9.62 10.07
N GLU A 175 -12.57 -8.98 9.26
CA GLU A 175 -13.65 -9.64 8.53
C GLU A 175 -13.21 -10.26 7.18
N GLY A 176 -11.91 -10.20 6.85
CA GLY A 176 -11.37 -10.75 5.61
C GLY A 176 -11.71 -9.98 4.34
N LYS A 177 -12.29 -8.78 4.47
CA LYS A 177 -12.62 -7.90 3.34
C LYS A 177 -11.40 -7.12 2.81
N VAL A 178 -10.37 -7.00 3.64
CA VAL A 178 -9.11 -6.35 3.31
C VAL A 178 -7.97 -7.25 3.80
N ARG A 179 -6.95 -7.47 2.98
CA ARG A 179 -5.79 -8.29 3.36
C ARG A 179 -4.79 -7.51 4.19
N ASP A 180 -4.41 -6.33 3.71
CA ASP A 180 -3.43 -5.45 4.35
C ASP A 180 -3.94 -4.03 4.44
N ILE A 181 -3.53 -3.32 5.50
CA ILE A 181 -3.89 -1.94 5.74
C ILE A 181 -2.65 -1.07 5.86
N GLY A 182 -2.76 0.16 5.37
CA GLY A 182 -1.65 1.09 5.37
C GLY A 182 -2.10 2.54 5.31
N VAL A 183 -1.15 3.41 5.04
CA VAL A 183 -1.37 4.85 4.98
C VAL A 183 -0.71 5.46 3.75
N SER A 184 -1.07 6.71 3.46
CA SER A 184 -0.43 7.49 2.40
C SER A 184 -0.17 8.91 2.91
N ASN A 185 0.98 9.48 2.56
CA ASN A 185 1.42 10.83 2.94
C ASN A 185 1.56 11.05 4.46
N TYR A 186 1.83 10.00 5.23
CA TYR A 186 2.00 10.07 6.68
C TYR A 186 3.45 10.38 7.04
N GLY A 187 3.65 11.38 7.90
CA GLY A 187 4.93 11.60 8.57
C GLY A 187 5.10 10.72 9.82
N ILE A 188 6.29 10.70 10.39
CA ILE A 188 6.66 9.89 11.57
C ILE A 188 5.71 10.15 12.75
N GLY A 189 5.31 11.41 12.97
CA GLY A 189 4.37 11.78 14.05
C GLY A 189 3.02 11.10 13.90
N HIS A 190 2.47 11.05 12.69
CA HIS A 190 1.19 10.40 12.41
C HIS A 190 1.26 8.87 12.58
N ILE A 191 2.40 8.24 12.21
CA ILE A 191 2.59 6.80 12.43
C ILE A 191 2.72 6.49 13.92
N LYS A 192 3.43 7.35 14.69
CA LYS A 192 3.50 7.23 16.15
C LYS A 192 2.12 7.39 16.80
N GLU A 193 1.26 8.24 16.26
CA GLU A 193 -0.11 8.41 16.76
C GLU A 193 -0.90 7.10 16.64
N ILE A 194 -0.81 6.37 15.53
CA ILE A 194 -1.49 5.07 15.37
C ILE A 194 -1.11 4.11 16.51
N LYS A 195 0.16 4.09 16.93
CA LYS A 195 0.63 3.24 18.04
C LYS A 195 -0.06 3.53 19.39
N THR A 196 -0.66 4.68 19.54
CA THR A 196 -1.33 5.05 20.81
C THR A 196 -2.69 4.38 20.98
N PHE A 197 -3.34 3.96 19.90
CA PHE A 197 -4.68 3.38 19.92
C PHE A 197 -4.81 2.05 19.17
N SER A 198 -3.77 1.62 18.46
CA SER A 198 -3.75 0.35 17.73
C SER A 198 -2.47 -0.44 18.03
N LYS A 199 -2.58 -1.76 17.99
CA LYS A 199 -1.43 -2.69 18.00
C LYS A 199 -0.95 -3.00 16.59
N GLU A 200 -1.81 -2.86 15.60
CA GLU A 200 -1.47 -3.04 14.20
C GLU A 200 -0.86 -1.76 13.62
N LEU A 201 0.20 -1.92 12.87
CA LEU A 201 0.89 -0.81 12.21
C LEU A 201 0.68 -0.88 10.71
N PRO A 202 0.73 0.26 10.00
CA PRO A 202 0.64 0.27 8.56
C PRO A 202 1.80 -0.55 7.95
N VAL A 203 1.46 -1.47 7.03
CA VAL A 203 2.45 -2.26 6.29
C VAL A 203 3.09 -1.45 5.15
N VAL A 204 2.42 -0.37 4.73
CA VAL A 204 2.85 0.54 3.66
C VAL A 204 2.54 1.98 4.05
N ASN A 205 3.47 2.88 3.72
CA ASN A 205 3.22 4.32 3.63
C ASN A 205 3.51 4.74 2.18
N GLN A 206 2.47 5.00 1.39
CA GLN A 206 2.59 5.45 0.00
C GLN A 206 2.87 6.95 -0.03
N ILE A 207 3.96 7.35 -0.70
CA ILE A 207 4.39 8.76 -0.77
C ILE A 207 4.69 9.12 -2.23
N GLU A 208 4.25 10.29 -2.66
CA GLU A 208 4.68 10.86 -3.94
C GLU A 208 6.16 11.27 -3.85
N VAL A 209 6.96 10.73 -4.76
CA VAL A 209 8.37 11.13 -4.90
C VAL A 209 8.49 11.96 -6.19
N CYS A 210 8.48 13.28 -6.04
CA CYS A 210 8.72 14.22 -7.14
C CYS A 210 10.20 14.58 -7.17
N PHE A 211 10.86 14.39 -8.32
CA PHE A 211 12.20 14.93 -8.56
C PHE A 211 12.11 16.43 -8.88
N ALA A 212 11.69 17.24 -7.90
CA ALA A 212 11.82 18.68 -7.98
C ALA A 212 13.03 19.11 -7.14
N PRO A 213 13.94 19.97 -7.65
CA PRO A 213 15.15 20.37 -6.93
C PRO A 213 14.92 21.20 -5.66
N GLN A 214 13.71 21.37 -5.20
CA GLN A 214 13.35 22.36 -4.16
C GLN A 214 12.53 21.83 -2.98
N TYR A 215 12.36 20.51 -2.79
CA TYR A 215 11.65 20.00 -1.60
C TYR A 215 12.54 19.16 -0.70
N ASP A 216 13.44 19.85 0.03
CA ASP A 216 14.21 19.29 1.17
C ASP A 216 13.33 18.99 2.41
N SER A 217 12.01 19.18 2.36
CA SER A 217 11.14 19.10 3.53
C SER A 217 10.60 17.70 3.86
N TYR A 218 10.91 16.68 3.08
CA TYR A 218 10.49 15.29 3.33
C TYR A 218 11.64 14.32 3.63
N ALA A 219 12.88 14.84 3.73
CA ALA A 219 14.01 14.04 4.19
C ALA A 219 14.08 14.09 5.71
N VAL A 220 13.53 13.10 6.38
CA VAL A 220 13.81 12.78 7.80
C VAL A 220 14.13 11.29 7.92
#